data_16fc1e160464a0305dfd91ddb16d6439
#
_entry.id   16fc1e160464a0305dfd91ddb16d6439
#
_cell.length_a   1.000
_cell.length_b   1.000
_cell.length_c   1.000
_cell.angle_alpha   90.00
_cell.angle_beta   90.00
_cell.angle_gamma   90.00
#
_symmetry.space_group_name_H-M   'P 1'
#
loop_
_entity.id
_entity.type
_entity.pdbx_description
1 polymer ?
#
loop_
_entity_poly.entity_id
_entity_poly.type
_entity_poly.pdbx_seq_one_letter_code
_entity_poly.pdbx_strand_id
1 'polypeptide(L)'
;MDEFKLNQLWADVKDYYVDWEQEAFAEPGRRALKQLLEGAMKAEVVGYLQRQRYERGKVVVDYRNGYYHRNLVTSVGLIPHLVVPRTRKLGYRTRVFRRYQRRWKEVDDWIRGVFIAGVSTRDVRWVTKALLNASVSAGTVSSITKALDQEVSQFHRRLLADDYVYVFFDGVVQKVVSCGQAVKKVILVAYGIRWDGRREVLDYWVAKSESEHDWTVFLNDLYQRGLRGERLRMIITDGGRGLLKALDMLYPHVPRQRCWVHKLRNVTGYLPRRYQPDCLRDAKRIYLATNYRQAVQRFKVWCRKWRGKVPKAVQCLEKDIEDMLVFLKEDKKLWVKVRTTNVIERLFKELRKRTRPMSLFANVESCDRILYCLVKKYNTKWEDRRYAIF
;
A
#
# COMPACT_ATOMS: atom_id res chain seq x y z
N MET A 1 0.42 1.08 -17.86
CA MET A 1 1.86 1.38 -18.15
C MET A 1 2.51 0.03 -18.25
N ASP A 2 2.93 -0.29 -19.45
CA ASP A 2 3.29 -1.64 -19.87
C ASP A 2 4.49 -2.21 -19.13
N GLU A 3 4.48 -3.52 -18.88
CA GLU A 3 5.64 -4.30 -18.40
C GLU A 3 6.90 -4.06 -19.26
N PHE A 4 6.70 -3.72 -20.51
CA PHE A 4 7.73 -3.32 -21.48
C PHE A 4 8.47 -2.04 -21.07
N LYS A 5 7.78 -1.04 -20.50
CA LYS A 5 8.43 0.21 -20.03
C LYS A 5 9.26 0.05 -18.77
N LEU A 6 8.90 -0.89 -17.88
CA LEU A 6 9.71 -1.15 -16.68
C LEU A 6 11.01 -1.89 -17.05
N ASN A 7 10.91 -2.86 -17.95
CA ASN A 7 12.08 -3.60 -18.43
C ASN A 7 12.99 -2.70 -19.29
N GLN A 8 12.43 -1.75 -20.03
CA GLN A 8 13.21 -0.78 -20.80
C GLN A 8 13.87 0.27 -19.89
N LEU A 9 13.15 0.76 -18.88
CA LEU A 9 13.73 1.61 -17.83
C LEU A 9 14.86 0.88 -17.07
N TRP A 10 14.72 -0.43 -16.88
CA TRP A 10 15.77 -1.27 -16.28
C TRP A 10 16.96 -1.53 -17.19
N ALA A 11 16.74 -1.64 -18.51
CA ALA A 11 17.82 -1.70 -19.49
C ALA A 11 18.55 -0.36 -19.55
N ASP A 12 17.81 0.75 -19.64
CA ASP A 12 18.36 2.12 -19.68
C ASP A 12 19.13 2.44 -18.38
N VAL A 13 18.62 2.00 -17.21
CA VAL A 13 19.35 2.14 -15.92
C VAL A 13 20.58 1.25 -15.90
N LYS A 14 20.56 0.05 -16.48
CA LYS A 14 21.75 -0.80 -16.60
C LYS A 14 22.80 -0.19 -17.50
N ASP A 15 22.40 0.34 -18.65
CA ASP A 15 23.33 0.95 -19.62
C ASP A 15 23.90 2.28 -19.10
N TYR A 16 23.11 3.06 -18.33
CA TYR A 16 23.57 4.30 -17.69
C TYR A 16 24.52 4.07 -16.50
N TYR A 17 24.38 2.90 -15.80
CA TYR A 17 25.26 2.54 -14.67
C TYR A 17 26.54 1.78 -15.06
N VAL A 18 26.69 1.43 -16.31
CA VAL A 18 27.96 0.86 -16.85
C VAL A 18 28.95 1.98 -17.23
N ASP A 19 28.49 3.24 -17.20
CA ASP A 19 29.40 4.35 -17.47
C ASP A 19 30.35 4.56 -16.28
N TRP A 20 31.59 4.06 -16.43
CA TRP A 20 32.70 4.05 -15.48
C TRP A 20 33.09 5.42 -14.90
N GLU A 21 32.56 6.52 -15.42
CA GLU A 21 32.78 7.87 -14.88
C GLU A 21 32.13 8.06 -13.49
N GLN A 22 31.03 7.39 -13.17
CA GLN A 22 30.42 7.47 -11.83
C GLN A 22 31.18 6.69 -10.76
N GLU A 23 31.84 5.58 -11.10
CA GLU A 23 32.79 4.91 -10.19
C GLU A 23 34.00 5.77 -9.89
N ALA A 24 34.49 6.53 -10.87
CA ALA A 24 35.64 7.43 -10.72
C ALA A 24 35.40 8.56 -9.70
N PHE A 25 34.17 9.09 -9.60
CA PHE A 25 33.79 10.10 -8.59
C PHE A 25 33.35 9.53 -7.24
N ALA A 26 32.74 8.36 -7.22
CA ALA A 26 32.26 7.75 -6.00
C ALA A 26 33.41 7.26 -5.08
N GLU A 27 34.51 6.77 -5.66
CA GLU A 27 35.65 6.28 -4.88
C GLU A 27 36.42 7.39 -4.17
N PRO A 28 36.79 8.52 -4.82
CA PRO A 28 37.38 9.68 -4.13
C PRO A 28 36.49 10.22 -3.01
N GLY A 29 35.15 10.31 -3.22
CA GLY A 29 34.20 10.74 -2.21
C GLY A 29 34.16 9.81 -1.00
N ARG A 30 34.16 8.49 -1.21
CA ARG A 30 34.25 7.50 -0.13
C ARG A 30 35.57 7.60 0.65
N ARG A 31 36.70 7.81 -0.03
CA ARG A 31 38.01 8.00 0.60
C ARG A 31 38.06 9.26 1.44
N ALA A 32 37.58 10.38 0.89
CA ALA A 32 37.51 11.65 1.61
C ALA A 32 36.61 11.53 2.87
N LEU A 33 35.44 10.91 2.74
CA LEU A 33 34.54 10.67 3.88
C LEU A 33 35.21 9.76 4.92
N LYS A 34 35.88 8.69 4.51
CA LYS A 34 36.63 7.81 5.42
C LYS A 34 37.67 8.60 6.21
N GLN A 35 38.48 9.41 5.54
CA GLN A 35 39.50 10.24 6.20
C GLN A 35 38.91 11.23 7.20
N LEU A 36 37.78 11.86 6.83
CA LEU A 36 37.05 12.79 7.69
C LEU A 36 36.53 12.09 8.94
N LEU A 37 35.90 10.91 8.79
CA LEU A 37 35.38 10.13 9.92
C LEU A 37 36.50 9.64 10.84
N GLU A 38 37.59 9.15 10.30
CA GLU A 38 38.77 8.72 11.06
C GLU A 38 39.45 9.90 11.78
N GLY A 39 39.51 11.05 11.14
CA GLY A 39 40.00 12.30 11.71
C GLY A 39 39.14 12.77 12.89
N ALA A 40 37.79 12.77 12.70
CA ALA A 40 36.85 13.12 13.74
C ALA A 40 36.99 12.20 14.97
N MET A 41 37.05 10.88 14.76
CA MET A 41 37.25 9.92 15.86
C MET A 41 38.58 10.08 16.57
N LYS A 42 39.65 10.43 15.86
CA LYS A 42 40.96 10.75 16.48
C LYS A 42 40.85 11.99 17.34
N ALA A 43 40.17 13.05 16.88
CA ALA A 43 39.93 14.26 17.65
C ALA A 43 39.07 14.01 18.89
N GLU A 44 38.02 13.20 18.75
CA GLU A 44 37.17 12.78 19.89
C GLU A 44 38.01 12.07 21.00
N VAL A 45 38.93 11.19 20.61
CA VAL A 45 39.83 10.52 21.60
C VAL A 45 40.77 11.48 22.27
N VAL A 46 41.30 12.48 21.52
CA VAL A 46 42.12 13.52 22.13
C VAL A 46 41.31 14.31 23.15
N GLY A 47 40.10 14.72 22.79
CA GLY A 47 39.21 15.42 23.73
C GLY A 47 38.83 14.57 24.95
N TYR A 48 38.52 13.27 24.77
CA TYR A 48 38.20 12.36 25.87
C TYR A 48 39.38 12.15 26.82
N LEU A 49 40.59 11.97 26.28
CA LEU A 49 41.80 11.73 27.09
C LEU A 49 42.44 13.03 27.61
N GLN A 50 42.01 14.19 27.11
CA GLN A 50 42.57 15.52 27.41
C GLN A 50 44.11 15.60 27.19
N ARG A 51 44.64 14.80 26.24
CA ARG A 51 46.06 14.77 25.90
C ARG A 51 46.30 14.29 24.49
N GLN A 52 47.34 14.85 23.87
CA GLN A 52 47.86 14.43 22.54
C GLN A 52 48.54 13.06 22.61
N ARG A 53 48.90 12.54 21.46
CA ARG A 53 49.73 11.32 21.38
C ARG A 53 51.13 11.62 21.86
N TYR A 54 51.67 10.74 22.73
CA TYR A 54 53.00 10.88 23.38
C TYR A 54 53.09 11.99 24.44
N GLU A 55 52.07 12.74 24.74
CA GLU A 55 52.01 13.72 25.79
C GLU A 55 51.85 13.08 27.17
N ARG A 56 52.62 13.52 28.16
CA ARG A 56 52.53 13.11 29.56
C ARG A 56 51.60 14.08 30.30
N GLY A 57 50.43 13.64 30.76
CA GLY A 57 49.51 14.46 31.52
C GLY A 57 49.59 14.19 33.04
N LYS A 58 49.29 15.21 33.85
CA LYS A 58 49.26 15.08 35.31
C LYS A 58 48.08 14.21 35.79
N VAL A 59 46.94 14.20 35.08
CA VAL A 59 45.77 13.39 35.39
C VAL A 59 45.53 12.42 34.24
N VAL A 60 45.42 11.12 34.56
CA VAL A 60 45.23 10.07 33.55
C VAL A 60 43.82 9.51 33.67
N VAL A 61 42.94 9.91 32.75
CA VAL A 61 41.56 9.41 32.66
C VAL A 61 41.54 7.97 32.12
N ASP A 62 42.25 7.73 31.01
CA ASP A 62 42.32 6.43 30.32
C ASP A 62 43.56 6.37 29.39
N TYR A 63 43.82 5.23 28.78
CA TYR A 63 44.95 5.01 27.88
C TYR A 63 44.44 4.60 26.50
N ARG A 64 45.12 5.04 25.42
CA ARG A 64 44.92 4.53 24.04
C ARG A 64 45.24 3.04 24.02
N ASN A 65 44.37 2.26 23.33
CA ASN A 65 44.52 0.81 23.23
C ASN A 65 44.37 0.33 21.77
N GLY A 66 45.13 0.95 20.91
CA GLY A 66 45.13 0.62 19.46
C GLY A 66 43.82 0.97 18.76
N TYR A 67 43.53 0.21 17.73
CA TYR A 67 42.40 0.42 16.81
C TYR A 67 41.69 -0.92 16.52
N TYR A 68 40.47 -0.84 16.02
CA TYR A 68 39.81 -1.95 15.34
C TYR A 68 39.25 -1.49 14.01
N HIS A 69 39.04 -2.43 13.10
CA HIS A 69 38.48 -2.15 11.78
C HIS A 69 37.03 -2.58 11.75
N ARG A 70 36.23 -1.80 11.01
CA ARG A 70 34.84 -2.13 10.74
C ARG A 70 34.42 -1.60 9.38
N ASN A 71 33.32 -2.17 8.84
CA ASN A 71 32.66 -1.65 7.66
C ASN A 71 31.48 -0.77 8.09
N LEU A 72 31.23 0.32 7.34
CA LEU A 72 30.10 1.21 7.55
C LEU A 72 29.47 1.53 6.20
N VAL A 73 28.16 1.28 6.05
CA VAL A 73 27.41 1.67 4.85
C VAL A 73 26.85 3.08 5.07
N THR A 74 27.18 3.98 4.16
CA THR A 74 26.77 5.39 4.18
C THR A 74 25.94 5.71 2.93
N SER A 75 25.44 6.93 2.83
CA SER A 75 24.73 7.42 1.63
C SER A 75 25.61 7.46 0.37
N VAL A 76 26.92 7.54 0.52
CA VAL A 76 27.88 7.50 -0.60
C VAL A 76 28.45 6.10 -0.85
N GLY A 77 27.93 5.09 -0.16
CA GLY A 77 28.30 3.69 -0.34
C GLY A 77 29.02 3.06 0.86
N LEU A 78 29.55 1.86 0.63
CA LEU A 78 30.30 1.11 1.64
C LEU A 78 31.67 1.73 1.88
N ILE A 79 31.96 2.05 3.14
CA ILE A 79 33.31 2.41 3.61
C ILE A 79 33.91 1.16 4.26
N PRO A 80 34.84 0.47 3.59
CA PRO A 80 35.49 -0.69 4.16
C PRO A 80 36.64 -0.29 5.10
N HIS A 81 36.92 -1.16 6.05
CA HIS A 81 38.08 -1.04 6.95
C HIS A 81 38.20 0.33 7.63
N LEU A 82 37.08 0.93 8.08
CA LEU A 82 37.10 2.16 8.86
C LEU A 82 37.87 1.92 10.18
N VAL A 83 38.88 2.73 10.42
CA VAL A 83 39.78 2.60 11.58
C VAL A 83 39.16 3.30 12.79
N VAL A 84 38.80 2.53 13.79
CA VAL A 84 38.14 3.04 15.00
C VAL A 84 39.07 2.95 16.20
N PRO A 85 39.40 4.05 16.88
CA PRO A 85 40.30 4.04 18.04
C PRO A 85 39.62 3.38 19.26
N ARG A 86 40.44 2.76 20.09
CA ARG A 86 40.04 2.18 21.39
C ARG A 86 40.77 2.81 22.55
N THR A 87 40.13 2.78 23.71
CA THR A 87 40.78 3.07 24.97
C THR A 87 40.78 1.83 25.88
N ARG A 88 41.69 1.77 26.82
CA ARG A 88 41.92 0.58 27.67
C ARG A 88 40.75 0.29 28.59
N LYS A 89 40.17 1.32 29.24
CA LYS A 89 39.02 1.18 30.16
C LYS A 89 37.66 1.12 29.40
N LEU A 90 37.65 1.15 28.06
CA LEU A 90 36.46 1.13 27.20
C LEU A 90 35.45 2.26 27.45
N GLY A 91 35.88 3.36 28.10
CA GLY A 91 35.03 4.50 28.43
C GLY A 91 34.76 5.43 27.25
N TYR A 92 35.64 5.42 26.25
CA TYR A 92 35.45 6.20 25.03
C TYR A 92 34.41 5.54 24.08
N ARG A 93 33.46 6.33 23.61
CA ARG A 93 32.50 5.95 22.57
C ARG A 93 32.43 7.08 21.54
N THR A 94 32.64 6.73 20.28
CA THR A 94 32.52 7.70 19.19
C THR A 94 31.08 8.18 19.03
N ARG A 95 30.90 9.44 18.60
CA ARG A 95 29.62 10.02 18.18
C ARG A 95 29.33 9.78 16.68
N VAL A 96 30.32 9.34 15.90
CA VAL A 96 30.20 9.09 14.47
C VAL A 96 29.18 8.00 14.13
N PHE A 97 29.05 7.00 15.02
CA PHE A 97 28.05 5.92 14.90
C PHE A 97 27.71 5.33 16.26
N ARG A 98 26.52 4.73 16.36
CA ARG A 98 26.10 4.00 17.56
C ARG A 98 26.78 2.62 17.64
N ARG A 99 26.85 2.07 18.85
CA ARG A 99 27.32 0.69 19.06
C ARG A 99 26.54 -0.29 18.16
N TYR A 100 27.25 -1.18 17.45
CA TYR A 100 26.71 -2.16 16.51
C TYR A 100 26.01 -1.59 15.27
N GLN A 101 25.97 -0.28 15.06
CA GLN A 101 25.42 0.34 13.88
C GLN A 101 26.29 -0.01 12.66
N ARG A 102 25.73 -0.74 11.68
CA ARG A 102 26.41 -1.15 10.44
C ARG A 102 26.13 -0.22 9.27
N ARG A 103 25.08 0.58 9.37
CA ARG A 103 24.62 1.51 8.35
C ARG A 103 24.18 2.83 8.99
N TRP A 104 24.27 3.91 8.25
CA TRP A 104 23.64 5.17 8.65
C TRP A 104 22.12 5.08 8.57
N LYS A 105 21.44 5.91 9.33
CA LYS A 105 19.98 5.94 9.38
C LYS A 105 19.37 6.27 8.01
N GLU A 106 19.99 7.17 7.27
CA GLU A 106 19.58 7.58 5.93
C GLU A 106 19.54 6.40 4.94
N VAL A 107 20.44 5.43 5.09
CA VAL A 107 20.45 4.20 4.28
C VAL A 107 19.24 3.33 4.63
N ASP A 108 18.93 3.19 5.91
CA ASP A 108 17.75 2.43 6.35
C ASP A 108 16.45 3.13 5.90
N ASP A 109 16.39 4.48 5.96
CA ASP A 109 15.26 5.27 5.47
C ASP A 109 15.10 5.15 3.94
N TRP A 110 16.22 5.15 3.20
CA TRP A 110 16.22 4.91 1.75
C TRP A 110 15.74 3.49 1.40
N ILE A 111 16.23 2.45 2.09
CA ILE A 111 15.77 1.06 1.91
C ILE A 111 14.26 0.96 2.16
N ARG A 112 13.75 1.64 3.20
CA ARG A 112 12.33 1.71 3.50
C ARG A 112 11.55 2.39 2.36
N GLY A 113 12.06 3.50 1.84
CA GLY A 113 11.48 4.21 0.70
C GLY A 113 11.38 3.34 -0.56
N VAL A 114 12.45 2.62 -0.90
CA VAL A 114 12.50 1.68 -2.04
C VAL A 114 11.49 0.54 -1.85
N PHE A 115 11.36 0.01 -0.63
CA PHE A 115 10.36 -0.99 -0.31
C PHE A 115 8.93 -0.44 -0.46
N ILE A 116 8.64 0.78 0.05
CA ILE A 116 7.35 1.47 -0.11
C ILE A 116 7.05 1.68 -1.60
N ALA A 117 8.06 2.04 -2.41
CA ALA A 117 7.90 2.21 -3.85
C ALA A 117 7.51 0.93 -4.60
N GLY A 118 7.75 -0.25 -4.01
CA GLY A 118 7.28 -1.53 -4.56
C GLY A 118 8.34 -2.56 -4.86
N VAL A 119 9.60 -2.27 -4.57
CA VAL A 119 10.70 -3.22 -4.76
C VAL A 119 10.61 -4.34 -3.71
N SER A 120 10.76 -5.59 -4.14
CA SER A 120 10.70 -6.72 -3.21
C SER A 120 11.91 -6.73 -2.26
N THR A 121 11.79 -7.41 -1.11
CA THR A 121 12.89 -7.54 -0.15
C THR A 121 14.13 -8.21 -0.75
N ARG A 122 13.95 -9.05 -1.77
CA ARG A 122 15.05 -9.70 -2.49
C ARG A 122 15.72 -8.76 -3.48
N ASP A 123 14.94 -7.99 -4.21
CA ASP A 123 15.43 -7.05 -5.21
C ASP A 123 16.13 -5.84 -4.57
N VAL A 124 15.70 -5.43 -3.36
CA VAL A 124 16.42 -4.42 -2.56
C VAL A 124 17.88 -4.81 -2.35
N ARG A 125 18.19 -6.11 -2.16
CA ARG A 125 19.58 -6.60 -2.06
C ARG A 125 20.40 -6.27 -3.31
N TRP A 126 19.81 -6.47 -4.49
CA TRP A 126 20.47 -6.16 -5.75
C TRP A 126 20.67 -4.65 -5.91
N VAL A 127 19.62 -3.87 -5.63
CA VAL A 127 19.68 -2.39 -5.71
C VAL A 127 20.71 -1.81 -4.75
N THR A 128 20.77 -2.29 -3.51
CA THR A 128 21.79 -1.84 -2.53
C THR A 128 23.20 -2.23 -2.95
N LYS A 129 23.38 -3.41 -3.56
CA LYS A 129 24.68 -3.81 -4.09
C LYS A 129 25.12 -2.93 -5.26
N ALA A 130 24.21 -2.63 -6.19
CA ALA A 130 24.49 -1.79 -7.34
C ALA A 130 24.83 -0.33 -6.94
N LEU A 131 24.03 0.27 -6.06
CA LEU A 131 24.15 1.69 -5.72
C LEU A 131 25.18 1.99 -4.61
N LEU A 132 25.27 1.12 -3.61
CA LEU A 132 26.05 1.37 -2.39
C LEU A 132 27.27 0.45 -2.27
N ASN A 133 27.50 -0.43 -3.24
CA ASN A 133 28.48 -1.52 -3.15
C ASN A 133 28.36 -2.32 -1.82
N ALA A 134 27.14 -2.41 -1.29
CA ALA A 134 26.82 -3.08 -0.04
C ALA A 134 25.64 -4.02 -0.21
N SER A 135 25.82 -5.28 0.15
CA SER A 135 24.72 -6.27 0.08
C SER A 135 23.94 -6.28 1.38
N VAL A 136 22.67 -5.94 1.31
CA VAL A 136 21.72 -6.01 2.44
C VAL A 136 20.88 -7.27 2.31
N SER A 137 20.84 -8.12 3.36
CA SER A 137 20.06 -9.36 3.31
C SER A 137 18.55 -9.07 3.34
N ALA A 138 17.74 -9.98 2.78
CA ALA A 138 16.28 -9.89 2.84
C ALA A 138 15.77 -9.83 4.30
N GLY A 139 16.41 -10.54 5.24
CA GLY A 139 16.10 -10.45 6.67
C GLY A 139 16.37 -9.06 7.25
N THR A 140 17.44 -8.39 6.82
CA THR A 140 17.74 -7.00 7.21
C THR A 140 16.68 -6.04 6.65
N VAL A 141 16.30 -6.18 5.37
CA VAL A 141 15.22 -5.38 4.78
C VAL A 141 13.92 -5.60 5.54
N SER A 142 13.60 -6.84 5.88
CA SER A 142 12.43 -7.18 6.70
C SER A 142 12.48 -6.51 8.09
N SER A 143 13.65 -6.48 8.73
CA SER A 143 13.82 -5.80 10.03
C SER A 143 13.67 -4.29 9.93
N ILE A 144 14.21 -3.68 8.88
CA ILE A 144 14.07 -2.23 8.62
C ILE A 144 12.59 -1.88 8.36
N THR A 145 11.88 -2.73 7.59
CA THR A 145 10.46 -2.49 7.26
C THR A 145 9.52 -2.73 8.44
N LYS A 146 9.94 -3.45 9.48
CA LYS A 146 9.17 -3.56 10.74
C LYS A 146 8.98 -2.20 11.45
N ALA A 147 9.83 -1.22 11.20
CA ALA A 147 9.62 0.14 11.68
C ALA A 147 8.32 0.76 11.13
N LEU A 148 7.76 0.24 10.03
CA LEU A 148 6.45 0.64 9.51
C LEU A 148 5.27 0.15 10.37
N ASP A 149 5.47 -0.84 11.26
CA ASP A 149 4.38 -1.39 12.08
C ASP A 149 3.73 -0.32 12.97
N GLN A 150 4.52 0.63 13.44
CA GLN A 150 4.02 1.78 14.20
C GLN A 150 3.17 2.70 13.32
N GLU A 151 3.63 3.01 12.11
CA GLU A 151 2.88 3.84 11.16
C GLU A 151 1.58 3.13 10.71
N VAL A 152 1.64 1.81 10.48
CA VAL A 152 0.47 0.97 10.17
C VAL A 152 -0.55 1.04 11.30
N SER A 153 -0.10 0.86 12.55
CA SER A 153 -0.97 0.93 13.72
C SER A 153 -1.60 2.33 13.89
N GLN A 154 -0.83 3.40 13.66
CA GLN A 154 -1.36 4.77 13.68
C GLN A 154 -2.40 5.00 12.57
N PHE A 155 -2.16 4.46 11.38
CA PHE A 155 -3.09 4.55 10.26
C PHE A 155 -4.44 3.90 10.60
N HIS A 156 -4.42 2.68 11.15
CA HIS A 156 -5.64 1.96 11.55
C HIS A 156 -6.38 2.56 12.74
N ARG A 157 -5.70 3.37 13.57
CA ARG A 157 -6.31 4.00 14.76
C ARG A 157 -6.66 5.47 14.57
N ARG A 158 -6.34 6.06 13.41
CA ARG A 158 -6.60 7.49 13.19
C ARG A 158 -8.10 7.78 13.21
N LEU A 159 -8.46 8.92 13.74
CA LEU A 159 -9.83 9.42 13.65
C LEU A 159 -10.17 9.70 12.18
N LEU A 160 -11.41 9.41 11.82
CA LEU A 160 -11.96 9.66 10.50
C LEU A 160 -12.90 10.86 10.58
N ALA A 161 -12.81 11.76 9.62
CA ALA A 161 -13.81 12.80 9.46
C ALA A 161 -15.08 12.17 8.86
N ASP A 162 -16.28 12.60 9.30
CA ASP A 162 -17.53 12.21 8.65
C ASP A 162 -17.87 13.16 7.50
N ASP A 163 -16.87 13.39 6.63
CA ASP A 163 -16.92 14.36 5.52
C ASP A 163 -16.86 13.68 4.15
N TYR A 164 -17.54 12.55 4.02
CA TYR A 164 -17.60 11.79 2.78
C TYR A 164 -18.99 11.88 2.15
N VAL A 165 -19.03 12.02 0.82
CA VAL A 165 -20.26 11.98 0.01
C VAL A 165 -20.59 10.55 -0.36
N TYR A 166 -19.56 9.79 -0.78
CA TYR A 166 -19.66 8.41 -1.19
C TYR A 166 -18.61 7.56 -0.50
N VAL A 167 -19.02 6.38 -0.05
CA VAL A 167 -18.09 5.36 0.43
C VAL A 167 -18.32 4.07 -0.36
N PHE A 168 -17.23 3.45 -0.74
CA PHE A 168 -17.19 2.18 -1.48
C PHE A 168 -16.61 1.11 -0.59
N PHE A 169 -17.26 -0.04 -0.56
CA PHE A 169 -16.78 -1.24 0.12
C PHE A 169 -16.62 -2.38 -0.87
N ASP A 170 -15.49 -3.07 -0.80
CA ASP A 170 -15.20 -4.23 -1.65
C ASP A 170 -14.13 -5.11 -0.98
N GLY A 171 -14.03 -6.37 -1.40
CA GLY A 171 -13.09 -7.33 -0.86
C GLY A 171 -12.21 -7.98 -1.93
N VAL A 172 -10.99 -8.37 -1.57
CA VAL A 172 -10.11 -9.15 -2.45
C VAL A 172 -9.42 -10.27 -1.71
N VAL A 173 -9.48 -11.48 -2.28
CA VAL A 173 -8.83 -12.67 -1.72
C VAL A 173 -7.33 -12.64 -1.98
N GLN A 174 -6.55 -12.89 -0.92
CA GLN A 174 -5.09 -13.04 -0.95
C GLN A 174 -4.64 -14.30 -0.20
N LYS A 175 -3.48 -14.84 -0.57
CA LYS A 175 -2.86 -15.96 0.15
C LYS A 175 -1.83 -15.43 1.15
N VAL A 176 -1.91 -15.88 2.38
CA VAL A 176 -1.04 -15.48 3.49
C VAL A 176 -0.62 -16.74 4.27
N VAL A 177 0.61 -16.82 4.74
CA VAL A 177 1.02 -17.87 5.68
C VAL A 177 0.45 -17.53 7.06
N SER A 178 -0.26 -18.49 7.66
CA SER A 178 -0.74 -18.45 9.02
C SER A 178 -0.50 -19.81 9.66
N CYS A 179 0.16 -19.83 10.80
CA CYS A 179 0.54 -21.08 11.49
C CYS A 179 1.26 -22.09 10.57
N GLY A 180 2.19 -21.61 9.73
CA GLY A 180 2.99 -22.44 8.82
C GLY A 180 2.26 -22.94 7.56
N GLN A 181 0.97 -22.62 7.38
CA GLN A 181 0.19 -23.03 6.23
C GLN A 181 -0.26 -21.85 5.37
N ALA A 182 -0.37 -22.07 4.06
CA ALA A 182 -0.91 -21.07 3.14
C ALA A 182 -2.44 -21.03 3.23
N VAL A 183 -2.99 -19.99 3.84
CA VAL A 183 -4.44 -19.78 3.97
C VAL A 183 -4.91 -18.65 3.09
N LYS A 184 -6.16 -18.71 2.65
CA LYS A 184 -6.83 -17.60 1.99
C LYS A 184 -7.29 -16.61 3.06
N LYS A 185 -6.96 -15.35 2.90
CA LYS A 185 -7.49 -14.22 3.66
C LYS A 185 -8.20 -13.28 2.71
N VAL A 186 -9.11 -12.48 3.22
CA VAL A 186 -9.78 -11.42 2.45
C VAL A 186 -9.31 -10.07 2.95
N ILE A 187 -8.94 -9.21 2.03
CA ILE A 187 -8.66 -7.81 2.33
C ILE A 187 -9.93 -7.04 2.06
N LEU A 188 -10.61 -6.62 3.11
CA LEU A 188 -11.75 -5.72 3.04
C LEU A 188 -11.21 -4.29 2.92
N VAL A 189 -11.80 -3.47 2.06
CA VAL A 189 -11.33 -2.10 1.78
C VAL A 189 -12.51 -1.12 1.86
N ALA A 190 -12.27 0.00 2.54
CA ALA A 190 -13.13 1.17 2.55
C ALA A 190 -12.46 2.31 1.77
N TYR A 191 -13.13 2.84 0.77
CA TYR A 191 -12.65 3.93 -0.08
C TYR A 191 -13.69 5.05 -0.07
N GLY A 192 -13.26 6.29 0.16
CA GLY A 192 -14.15 7.45 0.29
C GLY A 192 -13.90 8.52 -0.74
N ILE A 193 -14.97 9.23 -1.10
CA ILE A 193 -14.93 10.50 -1.86
C ILE A 193 -15.50 11.57 -0.94
N ARG A 194 -14.71 12.60 -0.64
CA ARG A 194 -15.07 13.73 0.23
C ARG A 194 -15.91 14.76 -0.50
N TRP A 195 -16.56 15.63 0.26
CA TRP A 195 -17.32 16.77 -0.27
C TRP A 195 -16.47 17.78 -1.03
N ASP A 196 -15.17 17.89 -0.74
CA ASP A 196 -14.22 18.71 -1.51
C ASP A 196 -13.81 18.07 -2.84
N GLY A 197 -14.34 16.89 -3.15
CA GLY A 197 -14.04 16.12 -4.35
C GLY A 197 -12.76 15.29 -4.28
N ARG A 198 -12.01 15.33 -3.19
CA ARG A 198 -10.84 14.47 -2.96
C ARG A 198 -11.28 13.04 -2.66
N ARG A 199 -10.36 12.13 -2.78
CA ARG A 199 -10.59 10.70 -2.56
C ARG A 199 -9.45 10.07 -1.79
N GLU A 200 -9.77 9.08 -0.98
CA GLU A 200 -8.78 8.33 -0.24
C GLU A 200 -9.24 6.90 0.06
N VAL A 201 -8.29 6.01 0.32
CA VAL A 201 -8.58 4.76 1.01
C VAL A 201 -8.68 5.11 2.50
N LEU A 202 -9.87 4.94 3.06
CA LEU A 202 -10.13 5.22 4.47
C LEU A 202 -9.40 4.21 5.34
N ASP A 203 -9.59 2.93 5.02
CA ASP A 203 -8.94 1.85 5.70
C ASP A 203 -9.06 0.54 4.92
N TYR A 204 -8.35 -0.48 5.40
CA TYR A 204 -8.46 -1.86 4.95
C TYR A 204 -8.32 -2.80 6.15
N TRP A 205 -8.85 -4.01 6.03
CA TRP A 205 -8.82 -5.01 7.08
C TRP A 205 -8.47 -6.39 6.52
N VAL A 206 -7.48 -7.08 7.11
CA VAL A 206 -7.11 -8.44 6.70
C VAL A 206 -7.97 -9.45 7.47
N ALA A 207 -9.12 -9.78 6.90
CA ALA A 207 -10.13 -10.64 7.46
C ALA A 207 -9.89 -12.14 7.16
N LYS A 208 -10.62 -13.01 7.84
CA LYS A 208 -10.67 -14.44 7.53
C LYS A 208 -11.51 -14.71 6.27
N SER A 209 -12.62 -13.98 6.10
CA SER A 209 -13.60 -14.18 5.05
C SER A 209 -14.39 -12.89 4.77
N GLU A 210 -15.30 -12.91 3.81
CA GLU A 210 -16.33 -11.87 3.58
C GLU A 210 -17.61 -12.15 4.37
N SER A 211 -17.49 -12.69 5.58
CA SER A 211 -18.62 -12.98 6.44
C SER A 211 -19.30 -11.71 6.97
N GLU A 212 -20.53 -11.85 7.41
CA GLU A 212 -21.24 -10.79 8.13
C GLU A 212 -20.45 -10.32 9.36
N HIS A 213 -19.87 -11.26 10.10
CA HIS A 213 -19.06 -10.96 11.28
C HIS A 213 -17.82 -10.12 10.94
N ASP A 214 -17.02 -10.55 9.95
CA ASP A 214 -15.80 -9.82 9.57
C ASP A 214 -16.13 -8.40 9.06
N TRP A 215 -17.21 -8.25 8.28
CA TRP A 215 -17.68 -6.95 7.84
C TRP A 215 -18.19 -6.09 9.00
N THR A 216 -18.97 -6.68 9.93
CA THR A 216 -19.49 -5.94 11.11
C THR A 216 -18.35 -5.41 11.96
N VAL A 217 -17.31 -6.21 12.20
CA VAL A 217 -16.12 -5.78 12.95
C VAL A 217 -15.44 -4.60 12.25
N PHE A 218 -15.19 -4.70 10.94
CA PHE A 218 -14.53 -3.64 10.17
C PHE A 218 -15.37 -2.36 10.11
N LEU A 219 -16.65 -2.47 9.80
CA LEU A 219 -17.54 -1.30 9.72
C LEU A 219 -17.75 -0.63 11.09
N ASN A 220 -17.85 -1.43 12.17
CA ASN A 220 -17.97 -0.89 13.52
C ASN A 220 -16.69 -0.13 13.92
N ASP A 221 -15.51 -0.62 13.58
CA ASP A 221 -14.25 0.08 13.82
C ASP A 221 -14.24 1.44 13.09
N LEU A 222 -14.63 1.49 11.81
CA LEU A 222 -14.76 2.74 11.05
C LEU A 222 -15.76 3.71 11.70
N TYR A 223 -16.91 3.19 12.15
CA TYR A 223 -17.95 3.96 12.81
C TYR A 223 -17.46 4.58 14.12
N GLN A 224 -16.79 3.79 14.97
CA GLN A 224 -16.24 4.26 16.24
C GLN A 224 -15.15 5.31 16.07
N ARG A 225 -14.40 5.25 14.98
CA ARG A 225 -13.37 6.24 14.63
C ARG A 225 -13.92 7.50 13.96
N GLY A 226 -15.22 7.59 13.74
CA GLY A 226 -15.89 8.81 13.29
C GLY A 226 -16.66 8.72 11.97
N LEU A 227 -16.56 7.65 11.18
CA LEU A 227 -17.35 7.47 9.97
C LEU A 227 -18.79 7.10 10.33
N ARG A 228 -19.60 8.05 10.77
CA ARG A 228 -20.99 7.81 11.21
C ARG A 228 -22.00 7.79 10.07
N GLY A 229 -21.63 8.35 8.93
CA GLY A 229 -22.45 8.35 7.72
C GLY A 229 -23.54 9.42 7.69
N GLU A 230 -23.49 10.41 8.57
CA GLU A 230 -24.49 11.50 8.63
C GLU A 230 -24.53 12.35 7.36
N ARG A 231 -23.38 12.47 6.69
CA ARG A 231 -23.22 13.24 5.45
C ARG A 231 -23.12 12.37 4.20
N LEU A 232 -23.22 11.04 4.33
CA LEU A 232 -23.15 10.12 3.21
C LEU A 232 -24.45 10.17 2.37
N ARG A 233 -24.29 10.42 1.08
CA ARG A 233 -25.40 10.30 0.12
C ARG A 233 -25.62 8.87 -0.31
N MET A 234 -24.55 8.05 -0.40
CA MET A 234 -24.66 6.69 -0.91
C MET A 234 -23.43 5.84 -0.53
N ILE A 235 -23.69 4.57 -0.23
CA ILE A 235 -22.67 3.53 -0.11
C ILE A 235 -22.74 2.64 -1.35
N ILE A 236 -21.56 2.38 -1.96
CA ILE A 236 -21.42 1.55 -3.14
C ILE A 236 -20.76 0.22 -2.80
N THR A 237 -21.39 -0.90 -3.17
CA THR A 237 -20.92 -2.26 -2.84
C THR A 237 -21.01 -3.22 -4.02
N ASP A 238 -20.32 -4.37 -3.91
CA ASP A 238 -20.50 -5.51 -4.81
C ASP A 238 -21.83 -6.26 -4.55
N GLY A 239 -22.44 -6.05 -3.39
CA GLY A 239 -23.68 -6.68 -2.93
C GLY A 239 -23.48 -8.05 -2.27
N GLY A 240 -22.31 -8.30 -1.70
CA GLY A 240 -22.04 -9.46 -0.86
C GLY A 240 -23.02 -9.53 0.33
N ARG A 241 -23.61 -10.72 0.59
CA ARG A 241 -24.64 -10.88 1.64
C ARG A 241 -24.15 -10.47 3.03
N GLY A 242 -22.90 -10.82 3.37
CA GLY A 242 -22.31 -10.46 4.67
C GLY A 242 -22.18 -8.94 4.83
N LEU A 243 -21.70 -8.26 3.79
CA LEU A 243 -21.57 -6.80 3.78
C LEU A 243 -22.94 -6.11 3.89
N LEU A 244 -23.95 -6.57 3.11
CA LEU A 244 -25.29 -5.96 3.14
C LEU A 244 -25.91 -6.03 4.53
N LYS A 245 -25.82 -7.18 5.21
CA LYS A 245 -26.34 -7.34 6.57
C LYS A 245 -25.62 -6.45 7.58
N ALA A 246 -24.28 -6.35 7.49
CA ALA A 246 -23.51 -5.47 8.35
C ALA A 246 -23.87 -3.99 8.14
N LEU A 247 -24.13 -3.60 6.88
CA LEU A 247 -24.61 -2.25 6.55
C LEU A 247 -26.04 -1.99 7.05
N ASP A 248 -26.92 -2.99 7.06
CA ASP A 248 -28.27 -2.88 7.64
C ASP A 248 -28.21 -2.51 9.12
N MET A 249 -27.21 -3.01 9.83
CA MET A 249 -27.03 -2.75 11.26
C MET A 249 -26.42 -1.38 11.55
N LEU A 250 -25.41 -0.97 10.79
CA LEU A 250 -24.58 0.20 11.12
C LEU A 250 -24.96 1.45 10.35
N TYR A 251 -25.43 1.31 9.11
CA TYR A 251 -25.80 2.41 8.22
C TYR A 251 -27.18 2.22 7.59
N PRO A 252 -28.26 1.95 8.38
CA PRO A 252 -29.58 1.63 7.83
C PRO A 252 -30.21 2.75 7.03
N HIS A 253 -29.85 4.00 7.34
CA HIS A 253 -30.40 5.21 6.73
C HIS A 253 -29.67 5.62 5.44
N VAL A 254 -28.50 5.05 5.13
CA VAL A 254 -27.72 5.44 3.96
C VAL A 254 -28.15 4.65 2.72
N PRO A 255 -28.54 5.30 1.62
CA PRO A 255 -28.89 4.64 0.37
C PRO A 255 -27.73 3.78 -0.16
N ARG A 256 -28.04 2.65 -0.76
CA ARG A 256 -27.03 1.71 -1.27
C ARG A 256 -27.14 1.58 -2.76
N GLN A 257 -25.98 1.61 -3.42
CA GLN A 257 -25.82 1.30 -4.84
C GLN A 257 -25.05 0.00 -4.99
N ARG A 258 -25.63 -0.98 -5.66
CA ARG A 258 -24.90 -2.19 -6.02
C ARG A 258 -24.13 -2.00 -7.33
N CYS A 259 -22.94 -2.57 -7.38
CA CYS A 259 -22.05 -2.48 -8.53
C CYS A 259 -22.63 -3.18 -9.76
N TRP A 260 -22.85 -2.45 -10.86
CA TRP A 260 -23.35 -2.99 -12.11
C TRP A 260 -22.40 -4.04 -12.73
N VAL A 261 -21.10 -3.87 -12.59
CA VAL A 261 -20.13 -4.84 -13.12
C VAL A 261 -20.25 -6.19 -12.43
N HIS A 262 -20.28 -6.20 -11.10
CA HIS A 262 -20.45 -7.42 -10.31
C HIS A 262 -21.82 -8.06 -10.56
N LYS A 263 -22.87 -7.26 -10.62
CA LYS A 263 -24.21 -7.76 -10.90
C LYS A 263 -24.32 -8.40 -12.28
N LEU A 264 -23.79 -7.77 -13.31
CA LEU A 264 -23.79 -8.36 -14.67
C LEU A 264 -22.95 -9.64 -14.72
N ARG A 265 -21.86 -9.73 -13.96
CA ARG A 265 -21.08 -10.97 -13.83
C ARG A 265 -21.93 -12.10 -13.20
N ASN A 266 -22.71 -11.77 -12.16
CA ASN A 266 -23.64 -12.74 -11.57
C ASN A 266 -24.74 -13.17 -12.55
N VAL A 267 -25.32 -12.23 -13.30
CA VAL A 267 -26.28 -12.52 -14.37
C VAL A 267 -25.66 -13.44 -15.42
N THR A 268 -24.40 -13.18 -15.81
CA THR A 268 -23.67 -14.02 -16.80
C THR A 268 -23.56 -15.48 -16.37
N GLY A 269 -23.41 -15.73 -15.05
CA GLY A 269 -23.36 -17.09 -14.51
C GLY A 269 -24.62 -17.92 -14.74
N TYR A 270 -25.77 -17.28 -15.00
CA TYR A 270 -27.03 -17.93 -15.34
C TYR A 270 -27.35 -17.96 -16.84
N LEU A 271 -26.42 -17.43 -17.69
CA LEU A 271 -26.64 -17.34 -19.14
C LEU A 271 -25.89 -18.42 -19.90
N PRO A 272 -26.57 -19.22 -20.75
CA PRO A 272 -25.91 -20.02 -21.78
C PRO A 272 -25.05 -19.14 -22.68
N ARG A 273 -23.88 -19.64 -23.09
CA ARG A 273 -22.90 -18.86 -23.89
C ARG A 273 -23.52 -18.13 -25.08
N ARG A 274 -24.45 -18.80 -25.79
CA ARG A 274 -25.13 -18.25 -26.98
C ARG A 274 -25.95 -16.98 -26.71
N TYR A 275 -26.45 -16.80 -25.47
CA TYR A 275 -27.27 -15.63 -25.08
C TYR A 275 -26.49 -14.53 -24.40
N GLN A 276 -25.24 -14.79 -23.94
CA GLN A 276 -24.46 -13.84 -23.17
C GLN A 276 -24.25 -12.50 -23.90
N PRO A 277 -23.79 -12.44 -25.19
CA PRO A 277 -23.52 -11.17 -25.84
C PRO A 277 -24.76 -10.26 -25.92
N ASP A 278 -25.88 -10.82 -26.36
CA ASP A 278 -27.09 -10.05 -26.60
C ASP A 278 -27.80 -9.66 -25.30
N CYS A 279 -27.92 -10.60 -24.38
CA CYS A 279 -28.55 -10.34 -23.09
C CYS A 279 -27.79 -9.29 -22.25
N LEU A 280 -26.47 -9.36 -22.24
CA LEU A 280 -25.64 -8.37 -21.54
C LEU A 280 -25.65 -7.03 -22.25
N ARG A 281 -25.66 -6.98 -23.59
CA ARG A 281 -25.79 -5.74 -24.36
C ARG A 281 -27.10 -5.03 -24.01
N ASP A 282 -28.19 -5.78 -23.99
CA ASP A 282 -29.52 -5.24 -23.64
C ASP A 282 -29.58 -4.80 -22.18
N ALA A 283 -29.01 -5.57 -21.23
CA ALA A 283 -28.94 -5.20 -19.83
C ALA A 283 -28.11 -3.91 -19.61
N LYS A 284 -27.02 -3.71 -20.37
CA LYS A 284 -26.23 -2.47 -20.33
C LYS A 284 -27.04 -1.24 -20.70
N ARG A 285 -28.02 -1.34 -21.58
CA ARG A 285 -28.91 -0.23 -21.95
C ARG A 285 -29.71 0.31 -20.77
N ILE A 286 -29.97 -0.50 -19.72
CA ILE A 286 -30.70 -0.09 -18.52
C ILE A 286 -29.94 1.05 -17.81
N TYR A 287 -28.67 0.84 -17.48
CA TYR A 287 -27.86 1.85 -16.77
C TYR A 287 -27.30 2.96 -17.67
N LEU A 288 -27.48 2.84 -18.97
CA LEU A 288 -27.19 3.90 -19.97
C LEU A 288 -28.45 4.75 -20.25
N ALA A 289 -29.49 4.61 -19.48
CA ALA A 289 -30.66 5.45 -19.58
C ALA A 289 -30.34 6.90 -19.16
N THR A 290 -31.11 7.84 -19.66
CA THR A 290 -30.93 9.27 -19.39
C THR A 290 -31.61 9.73 -18.10
N ASN A 291 -32.52 8.92 -17.54
CA ASN A 291 -33.23 9.16 -16.29
C ASN A 291 -33.80 7.85 -15.72
N TYR A 292 -34.31 7.93 -14.48
CA TYR A 292 -34.87 6.77 -13.77
C TYR A 292 -36.07 6.14 -14.50
N ARG A 293 -37.01 6.94 -15.01
CA ARG A 293 -38.19 6.46 -15.75
C ARG A 293 -37.79 5.62 -16.97
N GLN A 294 -36.82 6.10 -17.74
CA GLN A 294 -36.31 5.39 -18.91
C GLN A 294 -35.56 4.10 -18.51
N ALA A 295 -34.80 4.13 -17.41
CA ALA A 295 -34.13 2.92 -16.90
C ALA A 295 -35.11 1.83 -16.54
N VAL A 296 -36.18 2.17 -15.79
CA VAL A 296 -37.25 1.24 -15.43
C VAL A 296 -37.96 0.70 -16.68
N GLN A 297 -38.24 1.55 -17.67
CA GLN A 297 -38.85 1.12 -18.94
C GLN A 297 -37.95 0.12 -19.68
N ARG A 298 -36.66 0.42 -19.82
CA ARG A 298 -35.70 -0.47 -20.46
C ARG A 298 -35.55 -1.80 -19.69
N PHE A 299 -35.57 -1.75 -18.36
CA PHE A 299 -35.56 -2.94 -17.55
C PHE A 299 -36.81 -3.82 -17.79
N LYS A 300 -38.02 -3.24 -17.84
CA LYS A 300 -39.28 -3.98 -18.17
C LYS A 300 -39.21 -4.62 -19.53
N VAL A 301 -38.69 -3.92 -20.55
CA VAL A 301 -38.47 -4.45 -21.92
C VAL A 301 -37.48 -5.61 -21.89
N TRP A 302 -36.37 -5.47 -21.15
CA TRP A 302 -35.37 -6.52 -21.01
C TRP A 302 -35.96 -7.76 -20.31
N CYS A 303 -36.73 -7.61 -19.26
CA CYS A 303 -37.42 -8.72 -18.57
C CYS A 303 -38.36 -9.46 -19.51
N ARG A 304 -39.22 -8.75 -20.26
CA ARG A 304 -40.15 -9.37 -21.23
C ARG A 304 -39.42 -10.18 -22.32
N LYS A 305 -38.34 -9.66 -22.85
CA LYS A 305 -37.55 -10.32 -23.88
C LYS A 305 -36.84 -11.58 -23.40
N TRP A 306 -36.34 -11.58 -22.19
CA TRP A 306 -35.41 -12.61 -21.68
C TRP A 306 -36.06 -13.61 -20.72
N ARG A 307 -37.19 -13.29 -20.08
CA ARG A 307 -37.85 -14.14 -19.06
C ARG A 307 -38.16 -15.55 -19.56
N GLY A 308 -38.67 -15.72 -20.75
CA GLY A 308 -38.97 -17.03 -21.34
C GLY A 308 -37.72 -17.84 -21.72
N LYS A 309 -36.57 -17.17 -21.97
CA LYS A 309 -35.34 -17.82 -22.42
C LYS A 309 -34.38 -18.13 -21.27
N VAL A 310 -34.28 -17.22 -20.30
CA VAL A 310 -33.29 -17.29 -19.20
C VAL A 310 -33.89 -16.76 -17.89
N PRO A 311 -34.91 -17.43 -17.32
CA PRO A 311 -35.66 -16.93 -16.17
C PRO A 311 -34.80 -16.66 -14.94
N LYS A 312 -33.80 -17.51 -14.64
CA LYS A 312 -32.87 -17.35 -13.50
C LYS A 312 -31.99 -16.07 -13.62
N ALA A 313 -31.58 -15.72 -14.83
CA ALA A 313 -30.82 -14.50 -15.08
C ALA A 313 -31.69 -13.26 -14.86
N VAL A 314 -32.97 -13.32 -15.28
CA VAL A 314 -33.95 -12.24 -15.07
C VAL A 314 -34.21 -12.06 -13.57
N GLN A 315 -34.55 -13.14 -12.86
CA GLN A 315 -34.77 -13.11 -11.40
C GLN A 315 -33.54 -12.54 -10.65
N CYS A 316 -32.33 -12.92 -11.08
CA CYS A 316 -31.11 -12.40 -10.49
C CYS A 316 -31.04 -10.87 -10.57
N LEU A 317 -31.36 -10.24 -11.70
CA LEU A 317 -31.33 -8.79 -11.83
C LEU A 317 -32.54 -8.12 -11.16
N GLU A 318 -33.73 -8.72 -11.31
CA GLU A 318 -35.01 -8.22 -10.80
C GLU A 318 -35.00 -8.05 -9.29
N LYS A 319 -34.41 -9.02 -8.57
CA LYS A 319 -34.31 -8.99 -7.12
C LYS A 319 -33.65 -7.72 -6.57
N ASP A 320 -32.70 -7.16 -7.29
CA ASP A 320 -31.84 -6.07 -6.78
C ASP A 320 -31.94 -4.80 -7.63
N ILE A 321 -32.94 -4.70 -8.52
CA ILE A 321 -33.01 -3.59 -9.50
C ILE A 321 -33.12 -2.22 -8.84
N GLU A 322 -33.79 -2.12 -7.68
CA GLU A 322 -33.94 -0.87 -6.95
C GLU A 322 -32.57 -0.37 -6.49
N ASP A 323 -31.75 -1.23 -5.86
CA ASP A 323 -30.39 -0.92 -5.43
C ASP A 323 -29.44 -0.66 -6.61
N MET A 324 -29.78 -1.16 -7.81
CA MET A 324 -29.00 -0.96 -9.03
C MET A 324 -29.24 0.40 -9.68
N LEU A 325 -30.34 1.10 -9.36
CA LEU A 325 -30.75 2.35 -9.99
C LEU A 325 -30.59 3.58 -9.08
N VAL A 326 -30.07 3.42 -7.87
CA VAL A 326 -29.90 4.52 -6.89
C VAL A 326 -29.02 5.64 -7.45
N PHE A 327 -27.97 5.30 -8.22
CA PHE A 327 -27.06 6.26 -8.82
C PHE A 327 -27.75 7.30 -9.72
N LEU A 328 -28.93 6.99 -10.26
CA LEU A 328 -29.69 7.89 -11.12
C LEU A 328 -30.29 9.09 -10.37
N LYS A 329 -30.27 9.07 -9.03
CA LYS A 329 -30.66 10.20 -8.17
C LYS A 329 -29.57 11.26 -8.07
N GLU A 330 -28.34 10.91 -8.48
CA GLU A 330 -27.16 11.79 -8.43
C GLU A 330 -27.00 12.59 -9.73
N ASP A 331 -26.09 13.58 -9.73
CA ASP A 331 -25.74 14.33 -10.96
C ASP A 331 -25.20 13.37 -12.03
N LYS A 332 -25.63 13.57 -13.27
CA LYS A 332 -25.20 12.77 -14.43
C LYS A 332 -23.68 12.66 -14.57
N LYS A 333 -22.95 13.72 -14.22
CA LYS A 333 -21.48 13.74 -14.26
C LYS A 333 -20.85 12.72 -13.32
N LEU A 334 -21.57 12.29 -12.27
CA LEU A 334 -21.13 11.35 -11.26
C LEU A 334 -21.52 9.91 -11.55
N TRP A 335 -22.52 9.65 -12.40
CA TRP A 335 -23.08 8.33 -12.66
C TRP A 335 -22.02 7.27 -13.00
N VAL A 336 -21.06 7.61 -13.85
CA VAL A 336 -19.99 6.68 -14.25
C VAL A 336 -19.09 6.33 -13.07
N LYS A 337 -18.95 7.24 -12.10
CA LYS A 337 -18.07 7.09 -10.94
C LYS A 337 -18.71 6.26 -9.83
N VAL A 338 -20.04 6.37 -9.64
CA VAL A 338 -20.74 5.78 -8.49
C VAL A 338 -21.54 4.51 -8.81
N ARG A 339 -21.80 4.19 -10.07
CA ARG A 339 -22.52 2.98 -10.46
C ARG A 339 -21.70 1.69 -10.40
N THR A 340 -20.39 1.77 -10.15
CA THR A 340 -19.47 0.61 -10.11
C THR A 340 -18.39 0.79 -9.04
N THR A 341 -17.81 -0.32 -8.58
CA THR A 341 -16.65 -0.34 -7.66
C THR A 341 -15.30 -0.29 -8.41
N ASN A 342 -15.27 0.10 -9.67
CA ASN A 342 -14.06 0.14 -10.51
C ASN A 342 -12.90 0.93 -9.89
N VAL A 343 -13.18 1.86 -8.98
CA VAL A 343 -12.14 2.64 -8.28
C VAL A 343 -11.31 1.75 -7.38
N ILE A 344 -11.96 0.88 -6.61
CA ILE A 344 -11.29 -0.11 -5.75
C ILE A 344 -10.66 -1.21 -6.60
N GLU A 345 -11.30 -1.63 -7.69
CA GLU A 345 -10.73 -2.64 -8.59
C GLU A 345 -9.35 -2.21 -9.14
N ARG A 346 -9.12 -0.92 -9.38
CA ARG A 346 -7.80 -0.39 -9.76
C ARG A 346 -6.78 -0.56 -8.64
N LEU A 347 -7.15 -0.28 -7.38
CA LEU A 347 -6.29 -0.54 -6.23
C LEU A 347 -5.97 -2.04 -6.13
N PHE A 348 -6.96 -2.90 -6.29
CA PHE A 348 -6.77 -4.35 -6.28
C PHE A 348 -5.89 -4.84 -7.45
N LYS A 349 -5.97 -4.20 -8.61
CA LYS A 349 -5.08 -4.51 -9.75
C LYS A 349 -3.62 -4.21 -9.39
N GLU A 350 -3.35 -3.08 -8.77
CA GLU A 350 -2.00 -2.72 -8.35
C GLU A 350 -1.50 -3.59 -7.19
N LEU A 351 -2.37 -3.95 -6.26
CA LEU A 351 -2.06 -4.93 -5.23
C LEU A 351 -1.64 -6.26 -5.87
N ARG A 352 -2.44 -6.77 -6.82
CA ARG A 352 -2.14 -8.03 -7.51
C ARG A 352 -0.82 -7.97 -8.29
N LYS A 353 -0.50 -6.85 -8.95
CA LYS A 353 0.79 -6.68 -9.64
C LYS A 353 1.96 -6.89 -8.68
N ARG A 354 1.84 -6.36 -7.48
CA ARG A 354 2.89 -6.46 -6.46
C ARG A 354 2.93 -7.83 -5.79
N THR A 355 1.78 -8.47 -5.60
CA THR A 355 1.67 -9.73 -4.86
C THR A 355 1.85 -10.97 -5.73
N ARG A 356 1.57 -10.89 -7.04
CA ARG A 356 1.75 -12.02 -7.97
C ARG A 356 3.16 -12.59 -7.97
N PRO A 357 4.25 -11.79 -8.05
CA PRO A 357 5.61 -12.32 -7.99
C PRO A 357 5.95 -12.97 -6.63
N MET A 358 5.28 -12.53 -5.57
CA MET A 358 5.51 -13.03 -4.22
C MET A 358 4.76 -14.34 -3.95
N SER A 359 3.74 -14.66 -4.78
CA SER A 359 2.83 -15.80 -4.66
C SER A 359 2.09 -15.89 -3.32
N LEU A 360 2.73 -15.50 -2.22
CA LEU A 360 2.29 -15.73 -0.85
C LEU A 360 2.94 -14.69 0.08
N PHE A 361 2.19 -14.15 1.03
CA PHE A 361 2.75 -13.33 2.11
C PHE A 361 3.30 -14.21 3.23
N ALA A 362 4.44 -13.85 3.79
CA ALA A 362 5.11 -14.61 4.85
C ALA A 362 4.29 -14.67 6.15
N ASN A 363 3.51 -13.64 6.45
CA ASN A 363 2.58 -13.53 7.58
C ASN A 363 1.60 -12.38 7.35
N VAL A 364 0.62 -12.22 8.26
CA VAL A 364 -0.41 -11.18 8.20
C VAL A 364 0.21 -9.78 8.29
N GLU A 365 1.19 -9.59 9.16
CA GLU A 365 1.88 -8.31 9.38
C GLU A 365 2.65 -7.87 8.13
N SER A 366 3.24 -8.82 7.39
CA SER A 366 3.89 -8.52 6.11
C SER A 366 2.88 -8.10 5.04
N CYS A 367 1.71 -8.73 5.02
CA CYS A 367 0.60 -8.35 4.16
C CYS A 367 0.14 -6.92 4.49
N ASP A 368 -0.03 -6.63 5.76
CA ASP A 368 -0.49 -5.35 6.28
C ASP A 368 0.48 -4.20 5.93
N ARG A 369 1.78 -4.37 6.16
CA ARG A 369 2.80 -3.40 5.74
C ARG A 369 2.77 -3.09 4.24
N ILE A 370 2.61 -4.10 3.40
CA ILE A 370 2.55 -3.90 1.93
C ILE A 370 1.28 -3.19 1.53
N LEU A 371 0.14 -3.53 2.14
CA LEU A 371 -1.13 -2.82 1.92
C LEU A 371 -1.01 -1.36 2.35
N TYR A 372 -0.47 -1.10 3.55
CA TYR A 372 -0.21 0.26 4.03
C TYR A 372 0.63 1.07 3.05
N CYS A 373 1.75 0.50 2.56
CA CYS A 373 2.60 1.17 1.59
C CYS A 373 1.85 1.54 0.30
N LEU A 374 0.99 0.64 -0.21
CA LEU A 374 0.16 0.91 -1.37
C LEU A 374 -0.87 2.01 -1.09
N VAL A 375 -1.57 1.90 0.03
CA VAL A 375 -2.57 2.89 0.46
C VAL A 375 -1.93 4.26 0.64
N LYS A 376 -0.82 4.36 1.37
CA LYS A 376 -0.06 5.60 1.56
C LYS A 376 0.34 6.23 0.22
N LYS A 377 0.91 5.43 -0.69
CA LYS A 377 1.29 5.88 -2.04
C LYS A 377 0.10 6.45 -2.82
N TYR A 378 -1.06 5.79 -2.76
CA TYR A 378 -2.24 6.25 -3.48
C TYR A 378 -2.88 7.48 -2.84
N ASN A 379 -3.03 7.50 -1.52
CA ASN A 379 -3.59 8.64 -0.80
C ASN A 379 -2.74 9.90 -1.05
N THR A 380 -1.40 9.81 -0.91
CA THR A 380 -0.49 10.93 -1.25
C THR A 380 -0.64 11.36 -2.72
N LYS A 381 -0.72 10.41 -3.67
CA LYS A 381 -0.91 10.74 -5.09
C LYS A 381 -2.24 11.45 -5.37
N TRP A 382 -3.26 11.21 -4.56
CA TRP A 382 -4.61 11.76 -4.74
C TRP A 382 -4.87 13.03 -3.93
N GLU A 383 -4.00 13.37 -3.00
CA GLU A 383 -4.15 14.50 -2.07
C GLU A 383 -4.39 15.83 -2.81
N ASP A 384 -3.67 16.08 -3.92
CA ASP A 384 -3.80 17.30 -4.71
C ASP A 384 -4.77 17.16 -5.90
N ARG A 385 -5.50 16.03 -6.01
CA ARG A 385 -6.33 15.75 -7.18
C ARG A 385 -7.79 15.57 -6.83
N ARG A 386 -8.61 16.51 -7.27
CA ARG A 386 -10.07 16.35 -7.20
C ARG A 386 -10.53 15.25 -8.17
N TYR A 387 -11.27 14.29 -7.66
CA TYR A 387 -11.86 13.21 -8.44
C TYR A 387 -13.29 13.55 -8.90
N ALA A 388 -14.03 14.32 -8.08
CA ALA A 388 -15.37 14.79 -8.36
C ALA A 388 -15.46 16.29 -8.03
N ILE A 389 -16.44 16.97 -8.63
CA ILE A 389 -16.85 18.34 -8.31
C ILE A 389 -18.32 18.23 -7.93
N PHE A 390 -18.66 18.69 -6.73
CA PHE A 390 -20.01 18.66 -6.16
C PHE A 390 -20.62 20.05 -6.16
#